data_99772b3c2c1d75d7c1c0b03f444c9840
#
_entry.id   99772b3c2c1d75d7c1c0b03f444c9840
#
_cell.length_a   1.000
_cell.length_b   1.000
_cell.length_c   1.000
_cell.angle_alpha   90.00
_cell.angle_beta   90.00
_cell.angle_gamma   90.00
#
_symmetry.space_group_name_H-M   'P 1'
#
loop_
_entity.id
_entity.type
_entity.pdbx_description
1 polymer ?
#
loop_
_entity_poly.entity_id
_entity_poly.type
_entity_poly.pdbx_seq_one_letter_code
_entity_poly.pdbx_strand_id
1 'polypeptide(L)'
;TSRAVEIGMDKFLNTMQEKLMDIAEYGQSIAVTVGIDETSSRSMSQEVGADGLALSDALEMWVEENAYKGNYHIQGTTDKQMLFDDIRIPLKDENGRTYNINKFGLKLLTFFKNLGIKIERTTSNNMLIVTIK
;
A
#
# COMPACT_ATOMS: atom_id res chain seq x y z
N THR A 1 -37.20 0.54 26.93
CA THR A 1 -36.19 -0.52 26.98
C THR A 1 -36.02 -1.18 25.63
N SER A 2 -37.07 -1.70 25.01
CA SER A 2 -37.00 -2.26 23.65
C SER A 2 -36.51 -1.23 22.65
N ARG A 3 -36.93 0.00 22.82
CA ARG A 3 -36.58 1.11 21.93
C ARG A 3 -35.08 1.44 21.99
N ALA A 4 -34.47 1.38 23.17
CA ALA A 4 -33.06 1.62 23.34
C ALA A 4 -32.24 0.52 22.67
N VAL A 5 -32.67 -0.72 22.74
CA VAL A 5 -32.02 -1.86 22.09
C VAL A 5 -32.11 -1.71 20.57
N GLU A 6 -33.25 -1.32 20.04
CA GLU A 6 -33.43 -1.09 18.60
C GLU A 6 -32.49 0.00 18.08
N ILE A 7 -32.37 1.12 18.80
CA ILE A 7 -31.47 2.20 18.44
C ILE A 7 -30.01 1.72 18.42
N GLY A 8 -29.60 0.90 19.39
CA GLY A 8 -28.28 0.32 19.46
C GLY A 8 -27.98 -0.60 18.27
N MET A 9 -28.95 -1.42 17.89
CA MET A 9 -28.83 -2.32 16.75
C MET A 9 -28.73 -1.54 15.43
N ASP A 10 -29.52 -0.49 15.26
CA ASP A 10 -29.49 0.36 14.07
C ASP A 10 -28.12 1.02 13.90
N LYS A 11 -27.54 1.53 14.97
CA LYS A 11 -26.18 2.10 14.93
C LYS A 11 -25.15 1.08 14.50
N PHE A 12 -25.23 -0.13 15.03
CA PHE A 12 -24.30 -1.21 14.67
C PHE A 12 -24.40 -1.57 13.19
N LEU A 13 -25.61 -1.72 12.66
CA LEU A 13 -25.83 -2.01 11.25
C LEU A 13 -25.34 -0.90 10.33
N ASN A 14 -25.56 0.35 10.70
CA ASN A 14 -25.09 1.49 9.93
C ASN A 14 -23.58 1.52 9.85
N THR A 15 -22.88 1.26 10.96
CA THR A 15 -21.42 1.21 10.99
C THR A 15 -20.88 0.13 10.05
N MET A 16 -21.50 -1.05 10.04
CA MET A 16 -21.09 -2.14 9.14
C MET A 16 -21.32 -1.75 7.68
N GLN A 17 -22.43 -1.14 7.36
CA GLN A 17 -22.74 -0.71 6.00
C GLN A 17 -21.74 0.35 5.51
N GLU A 18 -21.37 1.30 6.35
CA GLU A 18 -20.38 2.33 6.03
C GLU A 18 -19.02 1.70 5.67
N LYS A 19 -18.57 0.71 6.44
CA LYS A 19 -17.30 0.01 6.16
C LYS A 19 -17.34 -0.74 4.85
N LEU A 20 -18.45 -1.44 4.56
CA LEU A 20 -18.61 -2.18 3.32
C LEU A 20 -18.63 -1.24 2.11
N MET A 21 -19.28 -0.09 2.23
CA MET A 21 -19.33 0.92 1.18
C MET A 21 -17.96 1.53 0.94
N ASP A 22 -17.18 1.79 1.99
CA ASP A 22 -15.82 2.31 1.86
C ASP A 22 -14.93 1.33 1.08
N ILE A 23 -14.98 0.05 1.41
CA ILE A 23 -14.20 -0.99 0.70
C ILE A 23 -14.66 -1.12 -0.75
N ALA A 24 -15.96 -1.08 -1.01
CA ALA A 24 -16.50 -1.20 -2.37
C ALA A 24 -16.12 -0.01 -3.23
N GLU A 25 -16.10 1.19 -2.67
CA GLU A 25 -15.81 2.42 -3.41
C GLU A 25 -14.30 2.69 -3.55
N TYR A 26 -13.54 2.49 -2.48
CA TYR A 26 -12.12 2.87 -2.42
C TYR A 26 -11.15 1.69 -2.45
N GLY A 27 -11.65 0.46 -2.34
CA GLY A 27 -10.84 -0.74 -2.27
C GLY A 27 -10.34 -1.02 -0.85
N GLN A 28 -9.48 -2.03 -0.74
CA GLN A 28 -8.89 -2.42 0.55
C GLN A 28 -7.78 -1.45 0.93
N SER A 29 -7.68 -1.11 2.21
CA SER A 29 -6.59 -0.30 2.74
C SER A 29 -5.46 -1.20 3.22
N ILE A 30 -4.25 -0.92 2.73
CA ILE A 30 -3.03 -1.58 3.22
C ILE A 30 -2.02 -0.52 3.62
N ALA A 31 -1.11 -0.89 4.52
CA ALA A 31 0.03 -0.05 4.88
C ALA A 31 1.29 -0.67 4.28
N VAL A 32 2.19 0.18 3.76
CA VAL A 32 3.46 -0.27 3.20
C VAL A 32 4.58 0.55 3.81
N THR A 33 5.57 -0.14 4.38
CA THR A 33 6.78 0.48 4.90
C THR A 33 7.94 0.04 4.01
N VAL A 34 8.61 1.01 3.39
CA VAL A 34 9.81 0.75 2.59
C VAL A 34 11.01 1.32 3.32
N GLY A 35 11.89 0.45 3.79
CA GLY A 35 13.10 0.85 4.50
C GLY A 35 14.34 0.38 3.76
N ILE A 36 15.47 1.06 3.98
CA ILE A 36 16.77 0.68 3.42
C ILE A 36 17.59 0.06 4.54
N ASP A 37 18.18 -1.12 4.27
CA ASP A 37 19.05 -1.81 5.21
C ASP A 37 20.18 -0.87 5.67
N GLU A 38 20.50 -0.89 6.97
CA GLU A 38 21.54 -0.04 7.55
C GLU A 38 22.91 -0.24 6.88
N THR A 39 23.16 -1.44 6.38
CA THR A 39 24.43 -1.78 5.70
C THR A 39 24.44 -1.36 4.24
N SER A 40 23.30 -0.91 3.70
CA SER A 40 23.19 -0.51 2.32
C SER A 40 23.66 0.94 2.12
N SER A 41 24.35 1.20 1.02
CA SER A 41 24.72 2.56 0.62
C SER A 41 23.64 3.29 -0.13
N ARG A 42 22.49 2.63 -0.37
CA ARG A 42 21.38 3.23 -1.10
C ARG A 42 20.64 4.27 -0.26
N SER A 43 19.96 5.18 -0.93
CA SER A 43 19.10 6.17 -0.27
C SER A 43 17.84 6.42 -1.09
N MET A 44 16.80 6.97 -0.44
CA MET A 44 15.56 7.34 -1.12
C MET A 44 15.75 8.49 -2.10
N SER A 45 16.80 9.27 -1.95
CA SER A 45 17.13 10.39 -2.85
C SER A 45 18.00 9.98 -4.02
N GLN A 46 18.49 8.73 -4.09
CA GLN A 46 19.29 8.28 -5.23
C GLN A 46 18.46 8.26 -6.51
N GLU A 47 19.12 8.61 -7.62
CA GLU A 47 18.48 8.56 -8.93
C GLU A 47 18.36 7.12 -9.41
N VAL A 48 17.21 6.76 -9.97
CA VAL A 48 16.92 5.41 -10.47
C VAL A 48 16.25 5.49 -11.84
N GLY A 49 16.44 4.44 -12.63
CA GLY A 49 15.80 4.32 -13.93
C GLY A 49 16.38 5.25 -14.97
N ALA A 50 15.82 5.17 -16.18
CA ALA A 50 16.27 5.96 -17.32
C ALA A 50 15.92 7.44 -17.18
N ASP A 51 14.89 7.76 -16.42
CA ASP A 51 14.41 9.14 -16.24
C ASP A 51 15.21 9.92 -15.19
N GLY A 52 16.07 9.25 -14.42
CA GLY A 52 16.86 9.89 -13.38
C GLY A 52 16.05 10.42 -12.20
N LEU A 53 14.89 9.83 -11.93
CA LEU A 53 14.05 10.21 -10.79
C LEU A 53 14.65 9.71 -9.48
N ALA A 54 14.45 10.46 -8.40
CA ALA A 54 14.77 9.96 -7.07
C ALA A 54 13.98 8.69 -6.79
N LEU A 55 14.56 7.74 -6.05
CA LEU A 55 13.90 6.47 -5.74
C LEU A 55 12.54 6.70 -5.09
N SER A 56 12.44 7.66 -4.16
CA SER A 56 11.17 8.00 -3.52
C SER A 56 10.12 8.49 -4.53
N ASP A 57 10.52 9.31 -5.49
CA ASP A 57 9.61 9.83 -6.51
C ASP A 57 9.16 8.71 -7.46
N ALA A 58 10.10 7.87 -7.88
CA ALA A 58 9.78 6.72 -8.74
C ALA A 58 8.81 5.76 -8.04
N LEU A 59 9.03 5.51 -6.76
CA LEU A 59 8.17 4.65 -5.94
C LEU A 59 6.78 5.26 -5.77
N GLU A 60 6.69 6.56 -5.52
CA GLU A 60 5.40 7.25 -5.40
C GLU A 60 4.61 7.16 -6.70
N MET A 61 5.25 7.42 -7.84
CA MET A 61 4.60 7.30 -9.15
C MET A 61 4.08 5.88 -9.40
N TRP A 62 4.89 4.88 -9.04
CA TRP A 62 4.49 3.49 -9.18
C TRP A 62 3.27 3.17 -8.30
N VAL A 63 3.28 3.64 -7.05
CA VAL A 63 2.15 3.44 -6.14
C VAL A 63 0.90 4.10 -6.68
N GLU A 64 0.99 5.32 -7.19
CA GLU A 64 -0.14 6.03 -7.77
C GLU A 64 -0.74 5.23 -8.94
N GLU A 65 0.09 4.68 -9.81
CA GLU A 65 -0.37 3.88 -10.94
C GLU A 65 -1.02 2.56 -10.53
N ASN A 66 -0.57 1.98 -9.43
CA ASN A 66 -1.02 0.65 -8.98
C ASN A 66 -2.05 0.69 -7.86
N ALA A 67 -2.24 1.84 -7.20
CA ALA A 67 -3.28 2.01 -6.20
C ALA A 67 -4.64 2.08 -6.88
N TYR A 68 -5.66 1.54 -6.20
CA TYR A 68 -7.02 1.56 -6.72
C TYR A 68 -7.52 3.01 -6.86
N LYS A 69 -7.83 3.41 -8.08
CA LYS A 69 -8.24 4.77 -8.43
C LYS A 69 -7.19 5.84 -8.03
N GLY A 70 -5.93 5.43 -7.91
CA GLY A 70 -4.86 6.34 -7.50
C GLY A 70 -4.91 6.80 -6.07
N ASN A 71 -5.64 6.11 -5.20
CA ASN A 71 -5.80 6.52 -3.80
C ASN A 71 -4.67 5.97 -2.93
N TYR A 72 -3.84 6.86 -2.41
CA TYR A 72 -2.77 6.52 -1.48
C TYR A 72 -2.45 7.72 -0.61
N HIS A 73 -1.76 7.47 0.51
CA HIS A 73 -1.29 8.52 1.39
C HIS A 73 0.11 8.18 1.91
N ILE A 74 1.01 9.14 1.84
CA ILE A 74 2.37 9.01 2.36
C ILE A 74 2.41 9.68 3.73
N GLN A 75 2.79 8.92 4.76
CA GLN A 75 2.93 9.45 6.11
C GLN A 75 4.22 10.24 6.24
N GLY A 76 5.30 9.79 5.61
CA GLY A 76 6.58 10.48 5.68
C GLY A 76 7.63 9.81 4.81
N THR A 77 8.64 10.59 4.44
CA THR A 77 9.77 10.13 3.64
C THR A 77 11.06 10.68 4.23
N THR A 78 12.05 9.80 4.46
CA THR A 78 13.41 10.17 4.85
C THR A 78 14.39 9.57 3.84
N ASP A 79 15.68 9.80 4.01
CA ASP A 79 16.70 9.23 3.12
C ASP A 79 16.72 7.70 3.16
N LYS A 80 16.30 7.10 4.26
CA LYS A 80 16.37 5.66 4.48
C LYS A 80 15.03 4.96 4.59
N GLN A 81 13.92 5.71 4.55
CA GLN A 81 12.61 5.12 4.79
C GLN A 81 11.50 5.93 4.12
N MET A 82 10.49 5.22 3.63
CA MET A 82 9.29 5.82 3.08
C MET A 82 8.08 5.07 3.62
N LEU A 83 7.14 5.78 4.24
CA LEU A 83 6.00 5.20 4.91
C LEU A 83 4.71 5.56 4.19
N PHE A 84 4.00 4.54 3.74
CA PHE A 84 2.64 4.67 3.21
C PHE A 84 1.69 4.13 4.27
N ASP A 85 0.89 5.00 4.87
CA ASP A 85 -0.08 4.60 5.90
C ASP A 85 -1.41 4.13 5.32
N ASP A 86 -1.69 4.47 4.07
CA ASP A 86 -2.91 4.04 3.39
C ASP A 86 -2.63 3.94 1.90
N ILE A 87 -2.68 2.72 1.38
CA ILE A 87 -2.69 2.48 -0.07
C ILE A 87 -3.93 1.65 -0.34
N ARG A 88 -4.78 2.11 -1.24
CA ARG A 88 -5.97 1.36 -1.63
C ARG A 88 -5.63 0.39 -2.75
N ILE A 89 -6.06 -0.86 -2.59
CA ILE A 89 -5.91 -1.89 -3.61
C ILE A 89 -7.28 -2.46 -3.96
N PRO A 90 -7.49 -2.90 -5.21
CA PRO A 90 -8.81 -3.44 -5.60
C PRO A 90 -9.07 -4.79 -4.91
N LEU A 91 -10.34 -5.16 -4.82
CA LEU A 91 -10.73 -6.48 -4.31
C LEU A 91 -10.45 -7.58 -5.34
N LYS A 92 -10.51 -7.24 -6.62
CA LYS A 92 -10.28 -8.17 -7.73
C LYS A 92 -9.40 -7.52 -8.78
N ASP A 93 -8.61 -8.34 -9.48
CA ASP A 93 -7.78 -7.88 -10.60
C ASP A 93 -8.62 -7.76 -11.89
N GLU A 94 -7.96 -7.38 -12.98
CA GLU A 94 -8.61 -7.20 -14.30
C GLU A 94 -9.29 -8.48 -14.80
N ASN A 95 -8.81 -9.65 -14.38
CA ASN A 95 -9.33 -10.94 -14.76
C ASN A 95 -10.45 -11.44 -13.84
N GLY A 96 -10.86 -10.63 -12.86
CA GLY A 96 -11.88 -11.00 -11.88
C GLY A 96 -11.38 -11.91 -10.76
N ARG A 97 -10.08 -12.13 -10.65
CA ARG A 97 -9.47 -12.93 -9.59
C ARG A 97 -9.25 -12.08 -8.35
N THR A 98 -9.28 -12.72 -7.19
CA THR A 98 -9.03 -12.03 -5.93
C THR A 98 -7.68 -11.34 -5.95
N TYR A 99 -7.68 -10.05 -5.64
CA TYR A 99 -6.47 -9.25 -5.48
C TYR A 99 -6.20 -9.07 -3.98
N ASN A 100 -4.95 -9.21 -3.57
CA ASN A 100 -4.58 -9.09 -2.17
C ASN A 100 -3.20 -8.44 -2.02
N ILE A 101 -2.79 -8.22 -0.76
CA ILE A 101 -1.51 -7.60 -0.43
C ILE A 101 -0.32 -8.38 -0.98
N ASN A 102 -0.42 -9.71 -1.07
CA ASN A 102 0.66 -10.53 -1.64
C ASN A 102 0.87 -10.24 -3.13
N LYS A 103 -0.20 -10.07 -3.88
CA LYS A 103 -0.11 -9.69 -5.30
C LYS A 103 0.48 -8.30 -5.46
N PHE A 104 0.08 -7.37 -4.61
CA PHE A 104 0.66 -6.02 -4.59
C PHE A 104 2.16 -6.10 -4.31
N GLY A 105 2.55 -6.89 -3.32
CA GLY A 105 3.96 -7.10 -2.99
C GLY A 105 4.77 -7.72 -4.12
N LEU A 106 4.20 -8.66 -4.88
CA LEU A 106 4.86 -9.24 -6.04
C LEU A 106 5.09 -8.20 -7.15
N LYS A 107 4.12 -7.35 -7.40
CA LYS A 107 4.26 -6.25 -8.36
C LYS A 107 5.34 -5.28 -7.91
N LEU A 108 5.40 -4.98 -6.62
CA LEU A 108 6.43 -4.11 -6.04
C LEU A 108 7.82 -4.73 -6.16
N LEU A 109 7.93 -6.03 -5.91
CA LEU A 109 9.19 -6.77 -6.10
C LEU A 109 9.67 -6.65 -7.55
N THR A 110 8.76 -6.81 -8.51
CA THR A 110 9.08 -6.68 -9.93
C THR A 110 9.55 -5.26 -10.27
N PHE A 111 8.91 -4.26 -9.70
CA PHE A 111 9.31 -2.86 -9.86
C PHE A 111 10.76 -2.65 -9.43
N PHE A 112 11.13 -3.09 -8.23
CA PHE A 112 12.50 -2.96 -7.74
C PHE A 112 13.49 -3.80 -8.56
N LYS A 113 13.08 -4.99 -8.97
CA LYS A 113 13.91 -5.87 -9.79
C LYS A 113 14.25 -5.22 -11.13
N ASN A 114 13.29 -4.53 -11.75
CA ASN A 114 13.50 -3.82 -12.99
C ASN A 114 14.47 -2.64 -12.84
N LEU A 115 14.58 -2.10 -11.63
CA LEU A 115 15.56 -1.06 -11.31
C LEU A 115 16.92 -1.61 -10.90
N GLY A 116 17.06 -2.95 -10.86
CA GLY A 116 18.28 -3.59 -10.40
C GLY A 116 18.47 -3.55 -8.89
N ILE A 117 17.39 -3.39 -8.14
CA ILE A 117 17.40 -3.28 -6.68
C ILE A 117 16.89 -4.58 -6.06
N LYS A 118 17.68 -5.14 -5.15
CA LYS A 118 17.28 -6.34 -4.39
C LYS A 118 16.52 -5.93 -3.14
N ILE A 119 15.42 -6.61 -2.86
CA ILE A 119 14.62 -6.34 -1.68
C ILE A 119 14.23 -7.63 -0.96
N GLU A 120 13.87 -7.50 0.32
CA GLU A 120 13.19 -8.53 1.10
C GLU A 120 11.81 -8.01 1.46
N ARG A 121 10.83 -8.92 1.52
CA ARG A 121 9.45 -8.58 1.84
C ARG A 121 8.96 -9.39 3.03
N THR A 122 8.20 -8.75 3.90
CA THR A 122 7.45 -9.40 4.97
C THR A 122 6.01 -8.90 4.93
N THR A 123 5.06 -9.82 4.91
CA THR A 123 3.64 -9.48 4.88
C THR A 123 3.00 -9.91 6.19
N SER A 124 2.21 -9.03 6.80
CA SER A 124 1.48 -9.31 8.04
C SER A 124 0.11 -8.65 7.95
N ASN A 125 -0.96 -9.45 7.91
CA ASN A 125 -2.33 -8.98 7.76
C ASN A 125 -2.47 -8.03 6.57
N ASN A 126 -2.66 -6.73 6.83
CA ASN A 126 -2.77 -5.69 5.80
C ASN A 126 -1.56 -4.74 5.79
N MET A 127 -0.41 -5.21 6.26
CA MET A 127 0.84 -4.45 6.26
C MET A 127 1.91 -5.18 5.44
N LEU A 128 2.60 -4.45 4.60
CA LEU A 128 3.72 -4.94 3.83
C LEU A 128 4.97 -4.17 4.25
N ILE A 129 6.00 -4.92 4.63
CA ILE A 129 7.29 -4.34 5.01
C ILE A 129 8.31 -4.75 3.95
N VAL A 130 8.95 -3.76 3.34
CA VAL A 130 9.96 -3.95 2.29
C VAL A 130 11.29 -3.42 2.79
N THR A 131 12.32 -4.24 2.70
CA THR A 131 13.69 -3.85 3.07
C THR A 131 14.56 -3.87 1.83
N ILE A 132 15.11 -2.73 1.47
CA ILE A 132 16.02 -2.56 0.33
C ILE A 132 17.44 -2.94 0.77
N LYS A 133 18.07 -3.83 0.00
CA LYS A 133 19.43 -4.33 0.29
C LYS A 133 20.54 -3.55 -0.50
#